data_611a4033e6b281e629fed559431a3a2a
#
_entry.id   611a4033e6b281e629fed559431a3a2a
#
_cell.length_a   1.000
_cell.length_b   1.000
_cell.length_c   1.000
_cell.angle_alpha   90.00
_cell.angle_beta   90.00
_cell.angle_gamma   90.00
#
_symmetry.space_group_name_H-M   'P 1'
#
loop_
_entity.id
_entity.type
_entity.pdbx_description
1 polymer ?
#
loop_
_entity_poly.entity_id
_entity_poly.type
_entity_poly.pdbx_seq_one_letter_code
_entity_poly.pdbx_strand_id
1 'polypeptide(L)'
;MELKIFTTFKTIVRTGSFTKAARLLSYTPSTITFHIAQLEKLTGVPLFEKSGRRMILTKAGEALIPYVDEVLAAVKKIKSFQYGIAAYQGTLTVGAPESLLCFRLPPLLQRLHAHAARVDLRLRSLTSRDVVAALSEGQIDVGLAYTIQERDKESLAFWMFEENPVHFYTSVDAAVWCPNFREREMEINEMPLVTMPRPGEIRQMVDDYLRKQAISFTNMIELRSTQTIINLVENNMGVAPLPDYAVRQRVGLGRLAAAQSDPMIITSYYGIHRNKWRSPAMNLFLEILEEESGLSGGEALLRYGEDADAANRR
;
A
#
# COMPACT_ATOMS: atom_id res chain seq x y z
N MET A 1 30.80 22.76 8.24
CA MET A 1 31.76 21.80 8.83
C MET A 1 31.80 20.57 7.94
N GLU A 2 32.95 20.19 7.41
CA GLU A 2 33.07 19.06 6.50
C GLU A 2 33.44 17.78 7.23
N LEU A 3 32.75 16.69 6.97
CA LEU A 3 33.04 15.36 7.56
C LEU A 3 34.45 14.83 7.24
N LYS A 4 35.05 15.37 6.17
CA LYS A 4 36.40 15.00 5.72
C LYS A 4 37.46 15.29 6.79
N ILE A 5 37.29 16.36 7.60
CA ILE A 5 38.26 16.71 8.66
C ILE A 5 38.34 15.63 9.75
N PHE A 6 37.21 15.07 10.16
CA PHE A 6 37.17 13.97 11.15
C PHE A 6 37.78 12.68 10.62
N THR A 7 37.48 12.36 9.35
CA THR A 7 38.08 11.19 8.67
C THR A 7 39.60 11.34 8.57
N THR A 8 40.08 12.54 8.25
CA THR A 8 41.49 12.86 8.18
C THR A 8 42.18 12.67 9.54
N PHE A 9 41.61 13.28 10.61
CA PHE A 9 42.10 13.14 11.97
C PHE A 9 42.22 11.66 12.36
N LYS A 10 41.13 10.91 12.24
CA LYS A 10 41.11 9.48 12.60
C LYS A 10 42.10 8.64 11.80
N THR A 11 42.30 8.98 10.53
CA THR A 11 43.30 8.27 9.68
C THR A 11 44.73 8.56 10.14
N ILE A 12 45.03 9.80 10.56
CA ILE A 12 46.36 10.13 11.12
C ILE A 12 46.58 9.38 12.44
N VAL A 13 45.58 9.38 13.35
CA VAL A 13 45.65 8.63 14.61
C VAL A 13 45.94 7.14 14.35
N ARG A 14 45.25 6.53 13.41
CA ARG A 14 45.43 5.10 13.08
C ARG A 14 46.77 4.79 12.44
N THR A 15 47.29 5.66 11.59
CA THR A 15 48.52 5.42 10.83
C THR A 15 49.79 5.92 11.53
N GLY A 16 49.65 6.78 12.52
CA GLY A 16 50.72 7.50 13.22
C GLY A 16 51.52 8.44 12.31
N SER A 17 50.98 8.80 11.12
CA SER A 17 51.75 9.56 10.13
C SER A 17 50.85 10.37 9.19
N PHE A 18 51.12 11.66 9.10
CA PHE A 18 50.48 12.58 8.15
C PHE A 18 50.66 12.14 6.69
N THR A 19 51.90 11.73 6.33
CA THR A 19 52.22 11.29 4.98
C THR A 19 51.50 9.98 4.61
N LYS A 20 51.44 9.01 5.52
CA LYS A 20 50.69 7.77 5.30
C LYS A 20 49.19 8.05 5.18
N ALA A 21 48.65 8.93 6.01
CA ALA A 21 47.26 9.34 5.96
C ALA A 21 46.92 10.03 4.63
N ALA A 22 47.81 10.91 4.13
CA ALA A 22 47.64 11.56 2.84
C ALA A 22 47.54 10.55 1.69
N ARG A 23 48.42 9.56 1.67
CA ARG A 23 48.37 8.49 0.63
C ARG A 23 47.10 7.66 0.71
N LEU A 24 46.67 7.26 1.93
CA LEU A 24 45.47 6.45 2.12
C LEU A 24 44.18 7.18 1.74
N LEU A 25 44.14 8.49 1.92
CA LEU A 25 42.96 9.31 1.63
C LEU A 25 43.01 9.93 0.22
N SER A 26 44.10 9.66 -0.55
CA SER A 26 44.34 10.28 -1.87
C SER A 26 44.35 11.82 -1.79
N TYR A 27 44.90 12.37 -0.70
CA TYR A 27 45.07 13.81 -0.48
C TYR A 27 46.54 14.22 -0.60
N THR A 28 46.74 15.51 -0.82
CA THR A 28 48.05 16.11 -0.70
C THR A 28 48.45 16.31 0.77
N PRO A 29 49.72 16.37 1.14
CA PRO A 29 50.15 16.71 2.50
C PRO A 29 49.62 18.07 2.99
N SER A 30 49.49 19.05 2.13
CA SER A 30 48.93 20.37 2.44
C SER A 30 47.44 20.26 2.76
N THR A 31 46.68 19.42 2.07
CA THR A 31 45.25 19.18 2.36
C THR A 31 45.06 18.56 3.75
N ILE A 32 45.92 17.57 4.10
CA ILE A 32 45.88 16.94 5.44
C ILE A 32 46.17 17.98 6.51
N THR A 33 47.18 18.82 6.35
CA THR A 33 47.54 19.89 7.29
C THR A 33 46.40 20.91 7.42
N PHE A 34 45.79 21.28 6.32
CA PHE A 34 44.64 22.19 6.29
C PHE A 34 43.42 21.61 7.05
N HIS A 35 43.09 20.32 6.85
CA HIS A 35 42.01 19.66 7.58
C HIS A 35 42.25 19.65 9.10
N ILE A 36 43.51 19.38 9.52
CA ILE A 36 43.85 19.40 10.94
C ILE A 36 43.77 20.80 11.51
N ALA A 37 44.29 21.80 10.79
CA ALA A 37 44.18 23.20 11.24
C ALA A 37 42.72 23.66 11.37
N GLN A 38 41.84 23.20 10.47
CA GLN A 38 40.39 23.45 10.60
C GLN A 38 39.80 22.81 11.85
N LEU A 39 40.21 21.55 12.17
CA LEU A 39 39.73 20.86 13.36
C LEU A 39 40.24 21.49 14.63
N GLU A 40 41.52 21.92 14.69
CA GLU A 40 42.12 22.64 15.81
C GLU A 40 41.46 24.02 15.99
N LYS A 41 41.14 24.72 14.91
CA LYS A 41 40.35 25.94 14.95
C LYS A 41 38.94 25.73 15.52
N LEU A 42 38.31 24.63 15.21
CA LEU A 42 36.98 24.23 15.71
C LEU A 42 37.02 23.92 17.23
N THR A 43 38.04 23.19 17.67
CA THR A 43 38.20 22.78 19.06
C THR A 43 38.86 23.85 19.94
N GLY A 44 39.53 24.83 19.34
CA GLY A 44 40.24 25.88 20.02
C GLY A 44 41.58 25.44 20.70
N VAL A 45 42.01 24.20 20.43
CA VAL A 45 43.23 23.62 21.06
C VAL A 45 44.04 22.85 19.98
N PRO A 46 45.41 22.81 20.15
CA PRO A 46 46.22 22.02 19.29
C PRO A 46 45.99 20.51 19.56
N LEU A 47 45.79 19.72 18.49
CA LEU A 47 45.55 18.29 18.57
C LEU A 47 46.80 17.46 18.29
N PHE A 48 47.79 18.08 17.64
CA PHE A 48 49.09 17.48 17.37
C PHE A 48 50.20 18.44 17.81
N GLU A 49 51.30 17.84 18.24
CA GLU A 49 52.54 18.58 18.60
C GLU A 49 53.75 17.92 17.97
N LYS A 50 54.83 18.72 17.80
CA LYS A 50 56.09 18.22 17.21
C LYS A 50 56.97 17.66 18.30
N SER A 51 57.31 16.36 18.20
CA SER A 51 58.31 15.71 19.03
C SER A 51 59.49 15.24 18.14
N GLY A 52 60.57 16.02 18.13
CA GLY A 52 61.70 15.78 17.25
C GLY A 52 61.29 15.91 15.75
N ARG A 53 61.44 14.83 14.98
CA ARG A 53 61.03 14.76 13.58
C ARG A 53 59.62 14.19 13.37
N ARG A 54 58.87 13.93 14.42
CA ARG A 54 57.53 13.31 14.34
C ARG A 54 56.47 14.26 14.89
N MET A 55 55.29 14.17 14.33
CA MET A 55 54.07 14.75 14.88
C MET A 55 53.41 13.69 15.74
N ILE A 56 53.15 14.02 17.01
CA ILE A 56 52.45 13.14 17.97
C ILE A 56 51.15 13.79 18.42
N LEU A 57 50.24 12.98 18.92
CA LEU A 57 48.96 13.46 19.45
C LEU A 57 49.19 14.17 20.76
N THR A 58 48.52 15.31 20.98
CA THR A 58 48.44 15.95 22.32
C THR A 58 47.42 15.22 23.20
N LYS A 59 47.41 15.49 24.50
CA LYS A 59 46.34 14.99 25.39
C LYS A 59 44.95 15.45 24.98
N ALA A 60 44.84 16.64 24.41
CA ALA A 60 43.57 17.14 23.83
C ALA A 60 43.17 16.32 22.57
N GLY A 61 44.17 15.97 21.74
CA GLY A 61 43.92 15.10 20.59
C GLY A 61 43.46 13.71 21.01
N GLU A 62 44.10 13.12 22.05
CA GLU A 62 43.64 11.84 22.61
C GLU A 62 42.21 11.90 23.13
N ALA A 63 41.89 12.95 23.91
CA ALA A 63 40.56 13.15 24.44
C ALA A 63 39.48 13.37 23.36
N LEU A 64 39.85 13.87 22.17
CA LEU A 64 38.93 14.10 21.06
C LEU A 64 38.54 12.80 20.32
N ILE A 65 39.34 11.74 20.42
CA ILE A 65 39.13 10.48 19.65
C ILE A 65 37.72 9.93 19.85
N PRO A 66 37.18 9.72 21.06
CA PRO A 66 35.85 9.15 21.26
C PRO A 66 34.73 9.98 20.58
N TYR A 67 34.80 11.30 20.67
CA TYR A 67 33.83 12.19 20.04
C TYR A 67 33.86 12.11 18.52
N VAL A 68 35.04 12.01 17.93
CA VAL A 68 35.19 11.79 16.48
C VAL A 68 34.62 10.43 16.06
N ASP A 69 34.85 9.39 16.88
CA ASP A 69 34.30 8.07 16.65
C ASP A 69 32.77 8.05 16.67
N GLU A 70 32.15 8.76 17.61
CA GLU A 70 30.70 8.94 17.69
C GLU A 70 30.14 9.63 16.45
N VAL A 71 30.76 10.71 16.00
CA VAL A 71 30.35 11.42 14.76
C VAL A 71 30.44 10.51 13.56
N LEU A 72 31.57 9.80 13.38
CA LEU A 72 31.77 8.90 12.25
C LEU A 72 30.81 7.69 12.32
N ALA A 73 30.50 7.18 13.50
CA ALA A 73 29.50 6.13 13.71
C ALA A 73 28.08 6.61 13.34
N ALA A 74 27.71 7.84 13.75
CA ALA A 74 26.43 8.44 13.38
C ALA A 74 26.29 8.60 11.86
N VAL A 75 27.35 9.08 11.18
CA VAL A 75 27.39 9.17 9.71
C VAL A 75 27.27 7.82 9.05
N LYS A 76 27.93 6.79 9.60
CA LYS A 76 27.80 5.42 9.12
C LYS A 76 26.37 4.91 9.22
N LYS A 77 25.67 5.20 10.34
CA LYS A 77 24.26 4.89 10.52
C LYS A 77 23.38 5.60 9.48
N ILE A 78 23.64 6.88 9.21
CA ILE A 78 22.92 7.63 8.16
C ILE A 78 23.16 7.00 6.77
N LYS A 79 24.40 6.65 6.44
CA LYS A 79 24.72 5.98 5.16
C LYS A 79 24.10 4.58 5.06
N SER A 80 23.98 3.85 6.16
CA SER A 80 23.33 2.54 6.21
C SER A 80 21.80 2.63 6.30
N PHE A 81 21.24 3.82 6.48
CA PHE A 81 19.79 4.04 6.54
C PHE A 81 19.07 3.53 5.29
N GLN A 82 19.69 3.75 4.12
CA GLN A 82 19.16 3.24 2.84
C GLN A 82 19.13 1.70 2.80
N TYR A 83 20.10 1.01 3.39
CA TYR A 83 20.14 -0.47 3.46
C TYR A 83 19.14 -1.02 4.47
N GLY A 84 18.83 -0.29 5.54
CA GLY A 84 17.78 -0.64 6.50
C GLY A 84 16.38 -0.54 5.89
N ILE A 85 16.17 0.43 5.01
CA ILE A 85 14.93 0.60 4.23
C ILE A 85 14.81 -0.49 3.17
N ALA A 86 15.91 -0.87 2.50
CA ALA A 86 15.94 -1.96 1.53
C ALA A 86 15.60 -3.34 2.12
N ALA A 87 15.63 -3.50 3.45
CA ALA A 87 15.26 -4.74 4.13
C ALA A 87 13.76 -4.90 4.39
N TYR A 88 12.88 -4.22 3.61
CA TYR A 88 11.43 -4.28 3.78
C TYR A 88 10.99 -4.07 5.26
N GLN A 89 11.50 -3.02 5.88
CA GLN A 89 11.12 -2.59 7.24
C GLN A 89 10.28 -1.32 7.17
N GLY A 90 9.53 -1.05 8.22
CA GLY A 90 8.66 0.12 8.32
C GLY A 90 7.18 -0.24 8.24
N THR A 91 6.34 0.77 8.19
CA THR A 91 4.88 0.62 8.15
C THR A 91 4.39 0.70 6.71
N LEU A 92 3.46 -0.18 6.36
CA LEU A 92 2.65 -0.10 5.14
C LEU A 92 1.17 -0.07 5.55
N THR A 93 0.50 1.03 5.27
CA THR A 93 -0.92 1.20 5.57
C THR A 93 -1.74 1.03 4.29
N VAL A 94 -2.61 0.03 4.26
CA VAL A 94 -3.50 -0.28 3.13
C VAL A 94 -4.94 -0.02 3.52
N GLY A 95 -5.67 0.74 2.71
CA GLY A 95 -7.09 1.01 2.87
C GLY A 95 -7.92 0.39 1.76
N ALA A 96 -9.03 -0.26 2.09
CA ALA A 96 -9.91 -0.85 1.09
C ALA A 96 -11.34 -1.08 1.64
N PRO A 97 -12.35 -1.24 0.76
CA PRO A 97 -13.66 -1.76 1.13
C PRO A 97 -13.56 -3.13 1.81
N GLU A 98 -14.47 -3.37 2.75
CA GLU A 98 -14.50 -4.59 3.58
C GLU A 98 -14.49 -5.86 2.72
N SER A 99 -15.26 -5.90 1.65
CA SER A 99 -15.32 -7.05 0.74
C SER A 99 -13.97 -7.38 0.09
N LEU A 100 -13.19 -6.36 -0.33
CA LEU A 100 -11.85 -6.57 -0.87
C LEU A 100 -10.87 -7.03 0.23
N LEU A 101 -10.96 -6.43 1.42
CA LEU A 101 -10.13 -6.84 2.57
C LEU A 101 -10.38 -8.29 2.98
N CYS A 102 -11.64 -8.72 2.97
CA CYS A 102 -11.99 -10.08 3.42
C CYS A 102 -11.67 -11.16 2.37
N PHE A 103 -11.86 -10.86 1.08
CA PHE A 103 -11.90 -11.91 0.08
C PHE A 103 -10.82 -11.82 -1.00
N ARG A 104 -10.27 -10.62 -1.26
CA ARG A 104 -9.28 -10.43 -2.33
C ARG A 104 -7.88 -10.17 -1.80
N LEU A 105 -7.72 -9.38 -0.74
CA LEU A 105 -6.41 -9.03 -0.21
C LEU A 105 -5.67 -10.13 0.56
N PRO A 106 -6.32 -11.08 1.28
CA PRO A 106 -5.59 -12.04 2.11
C PRO A 106 -4.49 -12.82 1.38
N PRO A 107 -4.69 -13.42 0.19
CA PRO A 107 -3.63 -14.12 -0.52
C PRO A 107 -2.49 -13.18 -0.96
N LEU A 108 -2.79 -11.92 -1.32
CA LEU A 108 -1.79 -10.93 -1.72
C LEU A 108 -0.96 -10.48 -0.52
N LEU A 109 -1.60 -10.28 0.63
CA LEU A 109 -0.93 -9.95 1.88
C LEU A 109 -0.07 -11.11 2.40
N GLN A 110 -0.47 -12.36 2.16
CA GLN A 110 0.35 -13.53 2.45
C GLN A 110 1.62 -13.54 1.59
N ARG A 111 1.50 -13.23 0.30
CA ARG A 111 2.66 -13.06 -0.60
C ARG A 111 3.58 -11.94 -0.13
N LEU A 112 3.02 -10.79 0.24
CA LEU A 112 3.79 -9.68 0.81
C LEU A 112 4.54 -10.12 2.06
N HIS A 113 3.87 -10.78 3.00
CA HIS A 113 4.45 -11.24 4.27
C HIS A 113 5.58 -12.25 4.04
N ALA A 114 5.45 -13.14 3.07
CA ALA A 114 6.48 -14.13 2.73
C ALA A 114 7.82 -13.47 2.32
N HIS A 115 7.77 -12.31 1.66
CA HIS A 115 8.96 -11.59 1.19
C HIS A 115 9.37 -10.44 2.13
N ALA A 116 8.45 -9.94 2.94
CA ALA A 116 8.59 -8.72 3.74
C ALA A 116 8.05 -8.90 5.17
N ALA A 117 8.42 -9.98 5.87
CA ALA A 117 7.92 -10.36 7.18
C ALA A 117 8.15 -9.32 8.30
N ARG A 118 9.04 -8.32 8.10
CA ARG A 118 9.34 -7.26 9.07
C ARG A 118 8.55 -5.98 8.85
N VAL A 119 7.64 -5.95 7.88
CA VAL A 119 6.76 -4.81 7.63
C VAL A 119 5.65 -4.79 8.67
N ASP A 120 5.46 -3.65 9.33
CA ASP A 120 4.29 -3.35 10.16
C ASP A 120 3.11 -3.05 9.22
N LEU A 121 2.33 -4.08 8.90
CA LEU A 121 1.17 -3.96 8.00
C LEU A 121 -0.05 -3.46 8.76
N ARG A 122 -0.61 -2.34 8.31
CA ARG A 122 -1.83 -1.75 8.86
C ARG A 122 -2.95 -1.77 7.84
N LEU A 123 -4.06 -2.40 8.17
CA LEU A 123 -5.24 -2.50 7.31
C LEU A 123 -6.35 -1.59 7.83
N ARG A 124 -6.96 -0.82 6.92
CA ARG A 124 -8.10 0.05 7.24
C ARG A 124 -9.29 -0.33 6.37
N SER A 125 -10.39 -0.69 7.01
CA SER A 125 -11.68 -0.87 6.32
C SER A 125 -12.31 0.49 6.10
N LEU A 126 -12.46 0.88 4.83
CA LEU A 126 -12.91 2.20 4.40
C LEU A 126 -13.91 2.04 3.25
N THR A 127 -14.79 3.02 3.05
CA THR A 127 -15.56 3.13 1.80
C THR A 127 -14.63 3.61 0.67
N SER A 128 -15.00 3.42 -0.60
CA SER A 128 -14.18 3.92 -1.73
C SER A 128 -13.93 5.43 -1.63
N ARG A 129 -14.94 6.21 -1.22
CA ARG A 129 -14.79 7.65 -0.97
C ARG A 129 -13.75 7.95 0.11
N ASP A 130 -13.80 7.22 1.23
CA ASP A 130 -12.88 7.42 2.35
C ASP A 130 -11.46 6.95 2.00
N VAL A 131 -11.33 5.93 1.14
CA VAL A 131 -10.03 5.51 0.57
C VAL A 131 -9.39 6.65 -0.21
N VAL A 132 -10.14 7.28 -1.11
CA VAL A 132 -9.67 8.42 -1.91
C VAL A 132 -9.26 9.58 -1.02
N ALA A 133 -10.08 9.94 -0.02
CA ALA A 133 -9.75 10.98 0.95
C ALA A 133 -8.48 10.65 1.74
N ALA A 134 -8.39 9.42 2.27
CA ALA A 134 -7.25 8.97 3.06
C ALA A 134 -5.93 8.89 2.25
N LEU A 135 -6.00 8.56 0.95
CA LEU A 135 -4.85 8.66 0.05
C LEU A 135 -4.40 10.11 -0.14
N SER A 136 -5.35 11.01 -0.42
CA SER A 136 -5.07 12.44 -0.64
C SER A 136 -4.45 13.10 0.60
N GLU A 137 -4.90 12.72 1.78
CA GLU A 137 -4.39 13.20 3.08
C GLU A 137 -3.12 12.46 3.55
N GLY A 138 -2.66 11.45 2.80
CA GLY A 138 -1.48 10.66 3.17
C GLY A 138 -1.66 9.73 4.36
N GLN A 139 -2.90 9.48 4.81
CA GLN A 139 -3.23 8.61 5.94
C GLN A 139 -3.05 7.12 5.63
N ILE A 140 -3.09 6.75 4.35
CA ILE A 140 -2.80 5.41 3.84
C ILE A 140 -1.74 5.50 2.73
N ASP A 141 -1.05 4.40 2.49
CA ASP A 141 0.00 4.32 1.49
C ASP A 141 -0.53 3.80 0.15
N VAL A 142 -1.35 2.77 0.21
CA VAL A 142 -2.01 2.15 -0.93
C VAL A 142 -3.51 2.04 -0.62
N GLY A 143 -4.34 2.38 -1.59
CA GLY A 143 -5.79 2.28 -1.46
C GLY A 143 -6.38 1.42 -2.57
N LEU A 144 -7.39 0.62 -2.24
CA LEU A 144 -8.23 -0.04 -3.23
C LEU A 144 -9.64 0.56 -3.16
N ALA A 145 -10.30 0.72 -4.30
CA ALA A 145 -11.62 1.34 -4.39
C ALA A 145 -12.41 0.79 -5.59
N TYR A 146 -13.74 0.86 -5.54
CA TYR A 146 -14.60 0.51 -6.67
C TYR A 146 -14.95 1.73 -7.54
N THR A 147 -14.87 2.92 -7.00
CA THR A 147 -15.22 4.15 -7.70
C THR A 147 -14.15 5.21 -7.53
N ILE A 148 -13.78 5.84 -8.64
CA ILE A 148 -12.82 6.93 -8.71
C ILE A 148 -13.45 8.04 -9.55
N GLN A 149 -13.31 9.30 -9.12
CA GLN A 149 -13.78 10.46 -9.87
C GLN A 149 -12.61 11.10 -10.64
N GLU A 150 -12.90 11.76 -11.76
CA GLU A 150 -11.86 12.42 -12.56
C GLU A 150 -11.02 13.43 -11.75
N ARG A 151 -11.67 14.21 -10.88
CA ARG A 151 -10.97 15.15 -9.99
C ARG A 151 -9.95 14.49 -9.06
N ASP A 152 -10.13 13.23 -8.71
CA ASP A 152 -9.25 12.51 -7.80
C ASP A 152 -7.91 12.18 -8.49
N LYS A 153 -7.90 12.13 -9.82
CA LYS A 153 -6.72 11.82 -10.62
C LYS A 153 -5.68 12.94 -10.69
N GLU A 154 -5.98 14.15 -10.24
CA GLU A 154 -5.00 15.24 -10.19
C GLU A 154 -3.86 14.94 -9.23
N SER A 155 -4.16 14.49 -8.03
CA SER A 155 -3.19 14.18 -6.97
C SER A 155 -2.90 12.69 -6.81
N LEU A 156 -3.79 11.81 -7.27
CA LEU A 156 -3.70 10.37 -7.12
C LEU A 156 -3.41 9.68 -8.47
N ALA A 157 -2.75 8.53 -8.40
CA ALA A 157 -2.58 7.63 -9.52
C ALA A 157 -3.35 6.34 -9.21
N PHE A 158 -4.17 5.91 -10.17
CA PHE A 158 -4.97 4.71 -10.06
C PHE A 158 -4.73 3.78 -11.25
N TRP A 159 -4.81 2.49 -10.99
CA TRP A 159 -4.75 1.42 -11.97
C TRP A 159 -5.92 0.48 -11.76
N MET A 160 -6.47 -0.04 -12.86
CA MET A 160 -7.49 -1.06 -12.77
C MET A 160 -6.92 -2.32 -12.11
N PHE A 161 -7.65 -2.88 -11.15
CA PHE A 161 -7.26 -4.10 -10.48
C PHE A 161 -7.95 -5.30 -11.11
N GLU A 162 -9.29 -5.30 -11.13
CA GLU A 162 -10.08 -6.34 -11.77
C GLU A 162 -11.53 -5.90 -12.01
N GLU A 163 -12.18 -6.55 -12.96
CA GLU A 163 -13.61 -6.50 -13.13
C GLU A 163 -14.26 -7.68 -12.40
N ASN A 164 -15.27 -7.37 -11.59
CA ASN A 164 -15.89 -8.34 -10.72
C ASN A 164 -17.38 -8.50 -11.09
N PRO A 165 -17.79 -9.66 -11.58
CA PRO A 165 -19.21 -9.97 -11.74
C PRO A 165 -19.90 -9.97 -10.38
N VAL A 166 -21.11 -9.41 -10.35
CA VAL A 166 -22.01 -9.40 -9.19
C VAL A 166 -23.32 -10.05 -9.62
N HIS A 167 -23.67 -11.11 -8.95
CA HIS A 167 -24.93 -11.82 -9.14
C HIS A 167 -25.78 -11.77 -7.88
N PHE A 168 -27.05 -12.04 -8.02
CA PHE A 168 -27.91 -12.32 -6.88
C PHE A 168 -27.69 -13.77 -6.42
N TYR A 169 -27.39 -13.94 -5.13
CA TYR A 169 -27.16 -15.24 -4.52
C TYR A 169 -28.23 -15.51 -3.45
N THR A 170 -28.62 -16.76 -3.37
CA THR A 170 -29.52 -17.28 -2.34
C THR A 170 -29.03 -18.64 -1.84
N SER A 171 -29.64 -19.22 -0.80
CA SER A 171 -29.36 -20.58 -0.40
C SER A 171 -29.75 -21.55 -1.53
N VAL A 172 -29.12 -22.73 -1.57
CA VAL A 172 -29.45 -23.75 -2.56
C VAL A 172 -30.91 -24.18 -2.43
N ASP A 173 -31.42 -24.29 -1.22
CA ASP A 173 -32.83 -24.66 -0.95
C ASP A 173 -33.80 -23.63 -1.55
N ALA A 174 -33.54 -22.34 -1.37
CA ALA A 174 -34.37 -21.28 -1.95
C ALA A 174 -34.23 -21.18 -3.48
N ALA A 175 -33.05 -21.46 -4.03
CA ALA A 175 -32.82 -21.45 -5.48
C ALA A 175 -33.67 -22.48 -6.25
N VAL A 176 -34.03 -23.58 -5.60
CA VAL A 176 -34.93 -24.59 -6.18
C VAL A 176 -36.35 -24.02 -6.36
N TRP A 177 -36.76 -23.12 -5.47
CA TRP A 177 -38.12 -22.52 -5.51
C TRP A 177 -38.18 -21.28 -6.38
N CYS A 178 -37.08 -20.57 -6.56
CA CYS A 178 -37.02 -19.33 -7.31
C CYS A 178 -35.81 -19.28 -8.28
N PRO A 179 -35.77 -20.14 -9.30
CA PRO A 179 -34.60 -20.25 -10.18
C PRO A 179 -34.43 -19.03 -11.11
N ASN A 180 -35.49 -18.26 -11.36
CA ASN A 180 -35.48 -17.15 -12.32
C ASN A 180 -36.09 -15.89 -11.72
N PHE A 181 -35.26 -14.85 -11.52
CA PHE A 181 -35.67 -13.55 -10.99
C PHE A 181 -36.71 -12.81 -11.84
N ARG A 182 -36.85 -13.19 -13.12
CA ARG A 182 -37.74 -12.50 -14.09
C ARG A 182 -39.12 -13.14 -14.21
N GLU A 183 -39.31 -14.39 -13.82
CA GLU A 183 -40.53 -15.14 -14.13
C GLU A 183 -41.56 -15.24 -13.01
N ARG A 184 -41.19 -14.86 -11.77
CA ARG A 184 -42.08 -15.00 -10.61
C ARG A 184 -42.10 -13.75 -9.71
N GLU A 185 -42.81 -12.70 -10.16
CA GLU A 185 -42.96 -11.45 -9.41
C GLU A 185 -43.50 -11.65 -7.97
N MET A 186 -44.33 -12.66 -7.76
CA MET A 186 -44.97 -12.89 -6.45
C MET A 186 -44.02 -13.48 -5.39
N GLU A 187 -43.12 -14.37 -5.77
CA GLU A 187 -42.22 -15.07 -4.81
C GLU A 187 -41.00 -14.21 -4.41
N ILE A 188 -40.57 -13.30 -5.27
CA ILE A 188 -39.52 -12.33 -4.95
C ILE A 188 -39.97 -11.32 -3.90
N ASN A 189 -41.25 -10.94 -3.90
CA ASN A 189 -41.80 -10.01 -2.91
C ASN A 189 -41.84 -10.56 -1.49
N GLU A 190 -41.82 -11.88 -1.32
CA GLU A 190 -41.81 -12.53 0.01
C GLU A 190 -40.36 -12.70 0.56
N MET A 191 -39.36 -12.71 -0.31
CA MET A 191 -37.96 -12.90 0.07
C MET A 191 -37.28 -11.55 0.32
N PRO A 192 -36.69 -11.30 1.51
CA PRO A 192 -35.96 -10.05 1.75
C PRO A 192 -34.75 -9.87 0.85
N LEU A 193 -34.51 -8.64 0.39
CA LEU A 193 -33.23 -8.25 -0.16
C LEU A 193 -32.25 -7.96 0.98
N VAL A 194 -31.23 -8.81 1.12
CA VAL A 194 -30.15 -8.62 2.08
C VAL A 194 -29.00 -7.86 1.38
N THR A 195 -28.72 -6.64 1.79
CA THR A 195 -27.81 -5.78 1.03
C THR A 195 -27.04 -4.82 1.94
N MET A 196 -26.09 -4.11 1.35
CA MET A 196 -25.38 -3.03 2.03
C MET A 196 -26.24 -1.76 2.11
N PRO A 197 -26.08 -0.92 3.15
CA PRO A 197 -26.77 0.36 3.25
C PRO A 197 -26.24 1.38 2.23
N ARG A 198 -27.04 2.41 1.95
CA ARG A 198 -26.59 3.60 1.23
C ARG A 198 -25.75 4.52 2.14
N PRO A 199 -24.80 5.28 1.60
CA PRO A 199 -24.27 5.22 0.24
C PRO A 199 -23.26 4.07 0.07
N GLY A 200 -23.27 3.41 -1.11
CA GLY A 200 -22.33 2.35 -1.44
C GLY A 200 -22.42 2.01 -2.91
N GLU A 201 -21.29 1.71 -3.53
CA GLU A 201 -21.17 1.51 -4.98
C GLU A 201 -21.96 0.28 -5.44
N ILE A 202 -21.79 -0.84 -4.75
CA ILE A 202 -22.56 -2.08 -5.04
C ILE A 202 -24.04 -1.82 -4.86
N ARG A 203 -24.43 -1.10 -3.78
CA ARG A 203 -25.84 -0.77 -3.54
C ARG A 203 -26.42 0.10 -4.65
N GLN A 204 -25.72 1.13 -5.10
CA GLN A 204 -26.18 1.99 -6.17
C GLN A 204 -26.35 1.20 -7.48
N MET A 205 -25.37 0.39 -7.83
CA MET A 205 -25.43 -0.49 -9.01
C MET A 205 -26.63 -1.43 -8.95
N VAL A 206 -26.91 -2.02 -7.80
CA VAL A 206 -28.08 -2.89 -7.57
C VAL A 206 -29.40 -2.10 -7.69
N ASP A 207 -29.49 -0.92 -7.09
CA ASP A 207 -30.69 -0.07 -7.19
C ASP A 207 -30.98 0.30 -8.66
N ASP A 208 -29.92 0.60 -9.45
CA ASP A 208 -30.05 0.92 -10.87
C ASP A 208 -30.47 -0.31 -11.69
N TYR A 209 -29.91 -1.49 -11.38
CA TYR A 209 -30.29 -2.75 -12.00
C TYR A 209 -31.76 -3.08 -11.74
N LEU A 210 -32.18 -3.06 -10.46
CA LEU A 210 -33.56 -3.36 -10.07
C LEU A 210 -34.57 -2.40 -10.75
N ARG A 211 -34.21 -1.10 -10.82
CA ARG A 211 -35.03 -0.10 -11.50
C ARG A 211 -35.17 -0.40 -13.00
N LYS A 212 -34.06 -0.74 -13.68
CA LYS A 212 -34.08 -1.09 -15.10
C LYS A 212 -34.90 -2.35 -15.40
N GLN A 213 -34.91 -3.31 -14.47
CA GLN A 213 -35.66 -4.57 -14.62
C GLN A 213 -37.09 -4.48 -14.07
N ALA A 214 -37.51 -3.32 -13.54
CA ALA A 214 -38.81 -3.10 -12.87
C ALA A 214 -39.05 -4.08 -11.70
N ILE A 215 -38.00 -4.49 -11.00
CA ILE A 215 -38.05 -5.39 -9.85
C ILE A 215 -38.08 -4.56 -8.57
N SER A 216 -39.00 -4.88 -7.64
CA SER A 216 -39.09 -4.25 -6.31
C SER A 216 -39.08 -5.29 -5.21
N PHE A 217 -38.41 -4.98 -4.11
CA PHE A 217 -38.42 -5.78 -2.89
C PHE A 217 -39.26 -5.06 -1.83
N THR A 218 -40.19 -5.77 -1.25
CA THR A 218 -41.03 -5.22 -0.15
C THR A 218 -40.24 -5.15 1.15
N ASN A 219 -39.38 -6.11 1.39
CA ASN A 219 -38.56 -6.23 2.61
C ASN A 219 -37.06 -6.10 2.29
N MET A 220 -36.34 -5.35 3.12
CA MET A 220 -34.88 -5.20 3.02
C MET A 220 -34.23 -5.39 4.37
N ILE A 221 -33.07 -6.09 4.36
CA ILE A 221 -32.17 -6.22 5.51
C ILE A 221 -30.86 -5.53 5.13
N GLU A 222 -30.50 -4.45 5.81
CA GLU A 222 -29.30 -3.67 5.47
C GLU A 222 -28.20 -3.90 6.50
N LEU A 223 -27.01 -4.34 6.01
CA LEU A 223 -25.84 -4.69 6.82
C LEU A 223 -24.55 -4.20 6.17
N ARG A 224 -23.58 -3.77 6.98
CA ARG A 224 -22.27 -3.28 6.49
C ARG A 224 -21.24 -4.39 6.25
N SER A 225 -21.45 -5.59 6.77
CA SER A 225 -20.53 -6.71 6.65
C SER A 225 -20.96 -7.67 5.57
N THR A 226 -20.17 -7.81 4.52
CA THR A 226 -20.37 -8.77 3.43
C THR A 226 -20.42 -10.21 3.97
N GLN A 227 -19.56 -10.53 4.95
CA GLN A 227 -19.57 -11.86 5.56
C GLN A 227 -20.88 -12.15 6.30
N THR A 228 -21.46 -11.17 6.99
CA THR A 228 -22.75 -11.34 7.67
C THR A 228 -23.87 -11.50 6.64
N ILE A 229 -23.85 -10.75 5.55
CA ILE A 229 -24.79 -10.90 4.44
C ILE A 229 -24.74 -12.33 3.89
N ILE A 230 -23.54 -12.83 3.58
CA ILE A 230 -23.34 -14.19 3.09
C ILE A 230 -23.93 -15.22 4.07
N ASN A 231 -23.67 -15.08 5.37
CA ASN A 231 -24.16 -16.00 6.38
C ASN A 231 -25.69 -15.99 6.49
N LEU A 232 -26.33 -14.82 6.39
CA LEU A 232 -27.80 -14.72 6.41
C LEU A 232 -28.41 -15.43 5.21
N VAL A 233 -27.88 -15.18 4.02
CA VAL A 233 -28.35 -15.79 2.77
C VAL A 233 -28.16 -17.30 2.78
N GLU A 234 -27.02 -17.77 3.27
CA GLU A 234 -26.74 -19.21 3.45
C GLU A 234 -27.76 -19.88 4.39
N ASN A 235 -28.29 -19.16 5.37
CA ASN A 235 -29.33 -19.60 6.29
C ASN A 235 -30.76 -19.25 5.82
N ASN A 236 -30.94 -19.08 4.54
CA ASN A 236 -32.26 -18.89 3.91
C ASN A 236 -33.02 -17.59 4.35
N MET A 237 -32.26 -16.55 4.73
CA MET A 237 -32.83 -15.29 5.22
C MET A 237 -33.09 -14.26 4.10
N GLY A 238 -32.97 -14.66 2.84
CA GLY A 238 -33.20 -13.77 1.71
C GLY A 238 -32.26 -14.00 0.53
N VAL A 239 -32.20 -13.00 -0.35
CA VAL A 239 -31.35 -12.97 -1.52
C VAL A 239 -30.40 -11.76 -1.44
N ALA A 240 -29.15 -11.91 -1.85
CA ALA A 240 -28.19 -10.84 -1.80
C ALA A 240 -27.42 -10.67 -3.11
N PRO A 241 -27.20 -9.41 -3.56
CA PRO A 241 -26.26 -9.09 -4.61
C PRO A 241 -24.84 -9.12 -4.05
N LEU A 242 -24.02 -10.07 -4.52
CA LEU A 242 -22.68 -10.30 -4.02
C LEU A 242 -21.69 -10.46 -5.18
N PRO A 243 -20.47 -9.93 -5.07
CA PRO A 243 -19.42 -10.22 -6.02
C PRO A 243 -19.07 -11.71 -5.98
N ASP A 244 -18.86 -12.31 -7.16
CA ASP A 244 -18.58 -13.75 -7.29
C ASP A 244 -17.37 -14.19 -6.47
N TYR A 245 -16.36 -13.35 -6.37
CA TYR A 245 -15.16 -13.67 -5.57
C TYR A 245 -15.48 -13.87 -4.08
N ALA A 246 -16.51 -13.18 -3.56
CA ALA A 246 -16.86 -13.27 -2.14
C ALA A 246 -17.59 -14.57 -1.78
N VAL A 247 -18.23 -15.19 -2.74
CA VAL A 247 -19.06 -16.40 -2.53
C VAL A 247 -18.52 -17.66 -3.20
N ARG A 248 -17.44 -17.57 -3.97
CA ARG A 248 -16.86 -18.68 -4.75
C ARG A 248 -16.74 -19.98 -3.94
N GLN A 249 -16.21 -19.88 -2.71
CA GLN A 249 -16.06 -21.05 -1.83
C GLN A 249 -17.42 -21.63 -1.41
N ARG A 250 -18.40 -20.78 -1.09
CA ARG A 250 -19.73 -21.22 -0.65
C ARG A 250 -20.52 -21.88 -1.78
N VAL A 251 -20.39 -21.32 -2.98
CA VAL A 251 -20.97 -21.95 -4.19
C VAL A 251 -20.30 -23.28 -4.49
N GLY A 252 -18.97 -23.36 -4.41
CA GLY A 252 -18.24 -24.61 -4.60
C GLY A 252 -18.58 -25.71 -3.59
N LEU A 253 -19.01 -25.34 -2.38
CA LEU A 253 -19.50 -26.24 -1.32
C LEU A 253 -21.00 -26.55 -1.44
N GLY A 254 -21.71 -26.04 -2.45
CA GLY A 254 -23.14 -26.24 -2.63
C GLY A 254 -24.01 -25.63 -1.54
N ARG A 255 -23.57 -24.51 -0.93
CA ARG A 255 -24.32 -23.80 0.11
C ARG A 255 -25.07 -22.59 -0.42
N LEU A 256 -24.55 -21.99 -1.48
CA LEU A 256 -25.17 -20.88 -2.17
C LEU A 256 -25.31 -21.21 -3.66
N ALA A 257 -26.36 -20.66 -4.27
CA ALA A 257 -26.60 -20.71 -5.70
C ALA A 257 -26.84 -19.30 -6.25
N ALA A 258 -26.37 -19.04 -7.46
CA ALA A 258 -26.68 -17.82 -8.18
C ALA A 258 -28.12 -17.92 -8.72
N ALA A 259 -28.93 -16.88 -8.50
CA ALA A 259 -30.17 -16.72 -9.21
C ALA A 259 -29.89 -16.36 -10.68
N GLN A 260 -30.75 -16.82 -11.60
CA GLN A 260 -30.61 -16.50 -13.03
C GLN A 260 -30.89 -15.01 -13.24
N SER A 261 -29.85 -14.22 -13.38
CA SER A 261 -29.91 -12.78 -13.68
C SER A 261 -28.73 -12.41 -14.56
N ASP A 262 -28.85 -11.33 -15.31
CA ASP A 262 -27.71 -10.79 -16.04
C ASP A 262 -26.67 -10.30 -15.01
N PRO A 263 -25.36 -10.58 -15.19
CA PRO A 263 -24.35 -10.13 -14.27
C PRO A 263 -24.21 -8.60 -14.32
N MET A 264 -24.13 -8.00 -13.15
CA MET A 264 -23.66 -6.63 -13.00
C MET A 264 -22.14 -6.69 -12.88
N ILE A 265 -21.44 -5.71 -13.44
CA ILE A 265 -19.97 -5.67 -13.34
C ILE A 265 -19.56 -4.49 -12.45
N ILE A 266 -18.76 -4.76 -11.45
CA ILE A 266 -18.11 -3.73 -10.65
C ILE A 266 -16.60 -3.79 -10.83
N THR A 267 -16.01 -2.68 -11.25
CA THR A 267 -14.57 -2.58 -11.44
C THR A 267 -13.92 -2.12 -10.14
N SER A 268 -12.83 -2.77 -9.77
CA SER A 268 -11.98 -2.34 -8.67
C SER A 268 -10.67 -1.76 -9.17
N TYR A 269 -10.13 -0.81 -8.42
CA TYR A 269 -8.90 -0.08 -8.72
C TYR A 269 -8.00 -0.09 -7.51
N TYR A 270 -6.69 -0.06 -7.72
CA TYR A 270 -5.72 0.28 -6.69
C TYR A 270 -5.03 1.59 -7.02
N GLY A 271 -4.61 2.32 -5.99
CA GLY A 271 -4.01 3.64 -6.21
C GLY A 271 -3.14 4.11 -5.06
N ILE A 272 -2.41 5.19 -5.36
CA ILE A 272 -1.47 5.85 -4.47
C ILE A 272 -1.51 7.36 -4.68
N HIS A 273 -0.99 8.12 -3.74
CA HIS A 273 -0.70 9.54 -3.97
C HIS A 273 0.50 9.69 -4.91
N ARG A 274 0.39 10.51 -5.99
CA ARG A 274 1.41 10.65 -7.04
C ARG A 274 2.79 11.05 -6.52
N ASN A 275 2.83 11.96 -5.55
CA ASN A 275 4.06 12.52 -4.99
C ASN A 275 4.54 11.76 -3.73
N LYS A 276 3.92 10.62 -3.39
CA LYS A 276 4.33 9.87 -2.21
C LYS A 276 5.66 9.15 -2.49
N TRP A 277 6.58 9.26 -1.53
CA TRP A 277 7.76 8.43 -1.55
C TRP A 277 7.38 6.96 -1.40
N ARG A 278 7.82 6.14 -2.34
CA ARG A 278 7.51 4.71 -2.37
C ARG A 278 8.57 3.93 -1.59
N SER A 279 8.20 3.41 -0.43
CA SER A 279 9.06 2.50 0.32
C SER A 279 9.26 1.18 -0.44
N PRO A 280 10.34 0.42 -0.16
CA PRO A 280 10.53 -0.91 -0.76
C PRO A 280 9.34 -1.85 -0.52
N ALA A 281 8.74 -1.82 0.67
CA ALA A 281 7.54 -2.60 1.00
C ALA A 281 6.33 -2.19 0.15
N MET A 282 6.15 -0.87 -0.07
CA MET A 282 5.10 -0.35 -0.93
C MET A 282 5.31 -0.76 -2.38
N ASN A 283 6.54 -0.68 -2.92
CA ASN A 283 6.84 -1.13 -4.28
C ASN A 283 6.55 -2.62 -4.45
N LEU A 284 7.00 -3.45 -3.51
CA LEU A 284 6.71 -4.89 -3.54
C LEU A 284 5.20 -5.17 -3.54
N PHE A 285 4.43 -4.44 -2.73
CA PHE A 285 2.97 -4.64 -2.70
C PHE A 285 2.31 -4.19 -4.01
N LEU A 286 2.77 -3.09 -4.61
CA LEU A 286 2.29 -2.65 -5.93
C LEU A 286 2.63 -3.66 -7.03
N GLU A 287 3.82 -4.25 -7.03
CA GLU A 287 4.21 -5.33 -7.94
C GLU A 287 3.27 -6.55 -7.79
N ILE A 288 2.96 -6.94 -6.55
CA ILE A 288 2.02 -8.04 -6.27
C ILE A 288 0.61 -7.73 -6.82
N LEU A 289 0.13 -6.49 -6.66
CA LEU A 289 -1.18 -6.06 -7.19
C LEU A 289 -1.17 -6.03 -8.73
N GLU A 290 -0.09 -5.56 -9.35
CA GLU A 290 0.07 -5.52 -10.80
C GLU A 290 0.11 -6.93 -11.41
N GLU A 291 0.86 -7.86 -10.83
CA GLU A 291 0.88 -9.25 -11.25
C GLU A 291 -0.50 -9.92 -11.15
N GLU A 292 -1.24 -9.65 -10.07
CA GLU A 292 -2.59 -10.21 -9.86
C GLU A 292 -3.59 -9.64 -10.87
N SER A 293 -3.48 -8.35 -11.22
CA SER A 293 -4.36 -7.72 -12.21
C SER A 293 -4.17 -8.24 -13.64
N GLY A 294 -3.02 -8.89 -13.92
CA GLY A 294 -2.67 -9.36 -15.26
C GLY A 294 -2.41 -8.25 -16.27
N LEU A 295 -2.31 -6.99 -15.80
CA LEU A 295 -2.07 -5.81 -16.64
C LEU A 295 -0.63 -5.33 -16.43
N SER A 296 0.14 -5.20 -17.50
CA SER A 296 1.48 -4.59 -17.45
C SER A 296 1.36 -3.09 -17.20
N GLY A 297 2.16 -2.55 -16.27
CA GLY A 297 2.06 -1.18 -15.72
C GLY A 297 2.00 -0.01 -16.71
N GLY A 298 2.36 -0.20 -17.98
CA GLY A 298 2.23 0.80 -19.04
C GLY A 298 0.83 0.87 -19.67
N GLU A 299 0.11 -0.26 -19.76
CA GLU A 299 -1.20 -0.34 -20.39
C GLU A 299 -2.35 0.09 -19.47
N ALA A 300 -2.18 -0.05 -18.15
CA ALA A 300 -3.21 0.30 -17.18
C ALA A 300 -3.50 1.82 -17.12
N LEU A 301 -2.50 2.66 -17.38
CA LEU A 301 -2.67 4.13 -17.45
C LEU A 301 -3.37 4.61 -18.72
N LEU A 302 -3.23 3.89 -19.83
CA LEU A 302 -3.74 4.29 -21.15
C LEU A 302 -5.21 3.91 -21.37
N ARG A 303 -5.68 2.78 -20.85
CA ARG A 303 -7.07 2.34 -21.04
C ARG A 303 -8.10 3.17 -20.27
N TYR A 304 -7.70 3.86 -19.22
CA TYR A 304 -8.62 4.64 -18.38
C TYR A 304 -9.10 5.94 -19.04
N GLY A 305 -8.44 6.43 -20.09
CA GLY A 305 -8.87 7.60 -20.88
C GLY A 305 -9.91 7.29 -21.95
N GLU A 306 -9.95 6.05 -22.43
CA GLU A 306 -10.79 5.67 -23.58
C GLU A 306 -12.15 5.07 -23.18
N ASP A 307 -12.20 4.28 -22.09
CA ASP A 307 -13.43 3.61 -21.67
C ASP A 307 -14.43 4.51 -20.91
N ALA A 308 -13.97 5.55 -20.23
CA ALA A 308 -14.85 6.51 -19.57
C ALA A 308 -15.65 7.36 -20.58
N ASP A 309 -15.08 7.64 -21.74
CA ASP A 309 -15.75 8.36 -22.83
C ASP A 309 -16.76 7.46 -23.59
N ALA A 310 -16.55 6.15 -23.61
CA ALA A 310 -17.45 5.21 -24.29
C ALA A 310 -18.72 4.91 -23.47
N ALA A 311 -18.62 4.89 -22.13
CA ALA A 311 -19.75 4.66 -21.23
C ALA A 311 -20.67 5.88 -21.10
N ASN A 312 -20.15 7.09 -21.34
CA ASN A 312 -20.93 8.34 -21.29
C ASN A 312 -21.61 8.71 -22.62
N ARG A 313 -21.36 7.95 -23.70
CA ARG A 313 -21.95 8.17 -25.04
C ARG A 313 -22.99 7.10 -25.43
N ARG A 314 -23.37 6.25 -24.52
CA ARG A 314 -24.50 5.31 -24.66
C ARG A 314 -25.53 5.56 -23.56
#